data_95d3788361ab309f6540093a8bac5738
#
_entry.id   95d3788361ab309f6540093a8bac5738
#
_cell.length_a   1.000
_cell.length_b   1.000
_cell.length_c   1.000
_cell.angle_alpha   90.00
_cell.angle_beta   90.00
_cell.angle_gamma   90.00
#
_symmetry.space_group_name_H-M   'P 1'
#
loop_
_entity.id
_entity.type
_entity.pdbx_description
1 polymer ?
#
loop_
_entity_poly.entity_id
_entity_poly.type
_entity_poly.pdbx_seq_one_letter_code
_entity_poly.pdbx_strand_id
1 'polypeptide(L)'
;MKTVLTIITALLLGVLVGCNGAVGEKEPAIGVKEPALREKEPVIEEKKLLTVDFQKDRTLRYRFVSSRDIEIDWGQTKSVSKRGKDTVDKSSETMEIVVAYTPIEVDPCGLTTIEATCKSVKIRRSKRPGGQAAGKDAVESFAGKSFTLTVIPTGKIEDYSQLYELIKEIGKKAFRPNLKRGRIKEPDMIGDFFASQWFLWDSISSIENPAEGVSIGQSWKSKLSVPTPMVMKEARDVTYTLDEIRQSEKGRLAVIRSSYSPAESAPRSWPMPYSGRFQMSGMFGFLRGYKVLRLEGQGEELFNIDAGRTEQYNQQYQMQIKASLPFTLGTNPLITIKQNLTMELLK
;
A
#
# COMPACT_ATOMS: atom_id res chain seq x y z
N MET A 1 -5.82 31.06 -37.34
CA MET A 1 -6.36 32.40 -37.06
C MET A 1 -6.48 32.59 -35.55
N LYS A 2 -5.81 33.66 -35.07
CA LYS A 2 -5.92 34.39 -33.79
C LYS A 2 -5.57 33.57 -32.52
N THR A 3 -4.36 33.54 -31.99
CA THR A 3 -3.50 34.57 -31.32
C THR A 3 -4.24 35.51 -30.39
N VAL A 4 -4.01 35.35 -29.04
CA VAL A 4 -3.89 36.41 -28.02
C VAL A 4 -3.16 35.73 -26.83
N LEU A 5 -2.05 35.99 -26.53
CA LEU A 5 -1.00 36.86 -26.00
C LEU A 5 -1.52 38.02 -25.12
N THR A 6 -1.14 38.07 -23.84
CA THR A 6 -0.98 39.25 -22.97
C THR A 6 -0.35 38.75 -21.66
N ILE A 7 0.95 38.92 -21.36
CA ILE A 7 1.74 40.09 -20.94
C ILE A 7 1.38 40.55 -19.51
N ILE A 8 2.28 40.28 -18.57
CA ILE A 8 3.16 41.04 -17.67
C ILE A 8 2.47 42.13 -16.82
N THR A 9 2.76 42.18 -15.52
CA THR A 9 3.38 43.37 -14.93
C THR A 9 3.99 43.05 -13.56
N ALA A 10 5.30 43.28 -13.43
CA ALA A 10 6.06 43.45 -12.20
C ALA A 10 5.84 44.86 -11.69
N LEU A 11 5.86 45.08 -10.38
CA LEU A 11 6.09 46.40 -9.80
C LEU A 11 6.94 46.30 -8.53
N LEU A 12 7.99 47.05 -8.63
CA LEU A 12 9.07 47.30 -7.71
C LEU A 12 8.74 48.41 -6.69
N LEU A 13 9.54 48.41 -5.61
CA LEU A 13 10.07 49.51 -4.81
C LEU A 13 9.14 50.27 -3.85
N GLY A 14 9.70 50.40 -2.63
CA GLY A 14 9.37 51.42 -1.66
C GLY A 14 10.29 51.40 -0.44
N VAL A 15 11.53 51.89 -0.60
CA VAL A 15 12.41 52.27 0.51
C VAL A 15 11.97 53.62 1.05
N LEU A 16 11.81 53.78 2.36
CA LEU A 16 11.85 55.07 3.01
C LEU A 16 12.64 54.99 4.33
N VAL A 17 13.77 55.65 4.30
CA VAL A 17 14.62 56.05 5.40
C VAL A 17 13.96 57.23 6.11
N GLY A 18 13.93 57.23 7.43
CA GLY A 18 13.55 58.36 8.26
C GLY A 18 14.38 58.41 9.53
N CYS A 19 15.42 59.21 9.52
CA CYS A 19 16.17 59.68 10.71
C CYS A 19 15.44 60.80 11.42
N ASN A 20 15.51 60.80 12.77
CA ASN A 20 15.72 61.91 13.69
C ASN A 20 15.46 61.38 15.10
N GLY A 21 16.38 61.36 16.07
CA GLY A 21 17.19 62.39 16.57
C GLY A 21 16.57 62.98 17.88
N ALA A 22 16.99 62.50 19.07
CA ALA A 22 17.04 63.34 20.26
C ALA A 22 17.89 62.65 21.34
N VAL A 23 18.83 63.48 21.83
CA VAL A 23 19.81 63.27 22.87
C VAL A 23 19.14 63.22 24.25
N GLY A 24 19.61 62.32 25.12
CA GLY A 24 19.25 62.25 26.54
C GLY A 24 20.25 61.41 27.29
N GLU A 25 21.23 62.08 27.89
CA GLU A 25 22.17 61.51 28.88
C GLU A 25 21.40 60.95 30.08
N LYS A 26 21.79 59.81 30.62
CA LYS A 26 22.21 59.58 32.02
C LYS A 26 22.48 58.12 32.37
N GLU A 27 23.68 57.94 32.85
CA GLU A 27 24.20 57.10 33.93
C GLU A 27 24.13 55.55 33.88
N PRO A 28 25.20 54.90 34.38
CA PRO A 28 25.52 53.52 34.15
C PRO A 28 24.85 52.61 35.17
N ALA A 29 24.05 51.71 34.73
CA ALA A 29 23.56 50.58 35.52
C ALA A 29 24.42 49.33 35.26
N ILE A 30 24.85 48.79 36.35
CA ILE A 30 25.68 47.60 36.58
C ILE A 30 25.28 46.44 35.65
N GLY A 31 26.23 46.01 34.83
CA GLY A 31 26.04 44.90 33.90
C GLY A 31 25.83 43.56 34.61
N VAL A 32 24.61 43.07 34.56
CA VAL A 32 24.33 41.64 34.69
C VAL A 32 24.60 41.04 33.32
N LYS A 33 25.71 40.29 33.18
CA LYS A 33 25.98 39.47 32.02
C LYS A 33 24.89 38.41 31.96
N GLU A 34 23.93 38.59 31.06
CA GLU A 34 23.09 37.48 30.58
C GLU A 34 23.99 36.34 30.06
N PRO A 35 23.75 35.08 30.46
CA PRO A 35 24.49 33.96 29.89
C PRO A 35 24.15 33.91 28.39
N ALA A 36 25.15 34.03 27.54
CA ALA A 36 25.03 33.86 26.10
C ALA A 36 24.27 32.57 25.83
N LEU A 37 23.08 32.70 25.23
CA LEU A 37 22.38 31.61 24.62
C LEU A 37 23.36 30.93 23.66
N ARG A 38 23.87 29.76 24.03
CA ARG A 38 24.59 28.90 23.11
C ARG A 38 23.59 28.58 21.99
N GLU A 39 23.78 29.20 20.84
CA GLU A 39 23.18 28.71 19.60
C GLU A 39 23.50 27.23 19.53
N LYS A 40 22.46 26.41 19.59
CA LYS A 40 22.60 24.98 19.29
C LYS A 40 23.06 24.91 17.84
N GLU A 41 24.30 24.45 17.65
CA GLU A 41 24.78 24.11 16.32
C GLU A 41 23.69 23.26 15.64
N PRO A 42 23.35 23.54 14.37
CA PRO A 42 22.38 22.74 13.64
C PRO A 42 22.90 21.30 13.63
N VAL A 43 22.17 20.41 14.27
CA VAL A 43 22.41 18.96 14.17
C VAL A 43 22.20 18.64 12.69
N ILE A 44 23.29 18.43 11.95
CA ILE A 44 23.22 17.95 10.57
C ILE A 44 22.67 16.52 10.68
N GLU A 45 21.38 16.36 10.50
CA GLU A 45 20.74 15.04 10.45
C GLU A 45 21.32 14.28 9.25
N GLU A 46 22.04 13.22 9.55
CA GLU A 46 22.66 12.38 8.55
C GLU A 46 21.58 11.65 7.73
N LYS A 47 21.41 12.08 6.48
CA LYS A 47 20.48 11.41 5.54
C LYS A 47 21.01 10.05 5.11
N LYS A 48 20.12 9.08 4.97
CA LYS A 48 20.44 7.72 4.54
C LYS A 48 19.85 7.45 3.17
N LEU A 49 20.68 6.96 2.28
CA LEU A 49 20.22 6.46 0.98
C LEU A 49 19.53 5.10 1.19
N LEU A 50 18.30 5.00 0.73
CA LEU A 50 17.54 3.77 0.70
C LEU A 50 17.36 3.36 -0.76
N THR A 51 18.10 2.34 -1.18
CA THR A 51 18.08 1.83 -2.54
C THR A 51 18.00 0.31 -2.53
N VAL A 52 17.32 -0.24 -3.52
CA VAL A 52 17.26 -1.68 -3.72
C VAL A 52 18.52 -2.12 -4.46
N ASP A 53 19.20 -3.15 -3.96
CA ASP A 53 20.38 -3.72 -4.58
C ASP A 53 20.12 -5.18 -5.02
N PHE A 54 20.32 -5.42 -6.30
CA PHE A 54 20.13 -6.73 -6.90
C PHE A 54 21.46 -7.30 -7.35
N GLN A 55 21.78 -8.50 -6.86
CA GLN A 55 22.96 -9.24 -7.29
C GLN A 55 22.53 -10.31 -8.29
N LYS A 56 23.12 -10.29 -9.49
CA LYS A 56 22.84 -11.28 -10.53
C LYS A 56 22.95 -12.71 -9.98
N ASP A 57 21.99 -13.55 -10.35
CA ASP A 57 21.87 -14.96 -9.98
C ASP A 57 21.67 -15.23 -8.47
N ARG A 58 21.56 -14.19 -7.64
CA ARG A 58 21.26 -14.33 -6.22
C ARG A 58 19.76 -14.34 -5.98
N THR A 59 19.18 -15.50 -5.80
CA THR A 59 17.75 -15.66 -5.54
C THR A 59 17.37 -15.22 -4.12
N LEU A 60 16.37 -14.33 -4.03
CA LEU A 60 15.69 -13.97 -2.79
C LEU A 60 14.32 -14.65 -2.75
N ARG A 61 14.01 -15.32 -1.65
CA ARG A 61 12.71 -15.98 -1.48
C ARG A 61 11.90 -15.26 -0.42
N TYR A 62 10.71 -14.79 -0.78
CA TYR A 62 9.80 -14.14 0.14
C TYR A 62 8.56 -14.98 0.37
N ARG A 63 8.14 -15.04 1.62
CA ARG A 63 6.85 -15.56 2.03
C ARG A 63 5.91 -14.39 2.28
N PHE A 64 4.78 -14.37 1.60
CA PHE A 64 3.69 -13.42 1.79
C PHE A 64 2.52 -14.14 2.44
N VAL A 65 1.97 -13.55 3.49
CA VAL A 65 0.73 -14.05 4.11
C VAL A 65 -0.26 -12.89 4.17
N SER A 66 -1.36 -13.06 3.46
CA SER A 66 -2.51 -12.13 3.51
C SER A 66 -3.65 -12.84 4.23
N SER A 67 -4.12 -12.27 5.32
CA SER A 67 -5.28 -12.79 6.05
C SER A 67 -6.30 -11.70 6.29
N ARG A 68 -7.57 -12.05 6.21
CA ARG A 68 -8.67 -11.13 6.49
C ARG A 68 -9.81 -11.80 7.22
N ASP A 69 -10.32 -11.09 8.22
CA ASP A 69 -11.55 -11.41 8.91
C ASP A 69 -12.64 -10.47 8.42
N ILE A 70 -13.76 -11.05 8.03
CA ILE A 70 -14.91 -10.34 7.46
C ILE A 70 -16.10 -10.58 8.37
N GLU A 71 -16.67 -9.51 8.87
CA GLU A 71 -17.89 -9.51 9.68
C GLU A 71 -18.97 -8.71 8.96
N ILE A 72 -20.15 -9.32 8.77
CA ILE A 72 -21.30 -8.68 8.12
C ILE A 72 -22.42 -8.62 9.13
N ASP A 73 -22.74 -7.41 9.58
CA ASP A 73 -23.91 -7.14 10.42
C ASP A 73 -25.08 -6.73 9.54
N TRP A 74 -26.10 -7.56 9.52
CA TRP A 74 -27.33 -7.36 8.74
C TRP A 74 -28.30 -6.38 9.38
N GLY A 75 -28.04 -5.93 10.62
CA GLY A 75 -28.97 -5.13 11.40
C GLY A 75 -30.25 -5.89 11.79
N GLN A 76 -31.04 -5.29 12.66
CA GLN A 76 -32.34 -5.85 13.05
C GLN A 76 -33.38 -5.56 11.97
N THR A 77 -33.59 -6.51 11.06
CA THR A 77 -34.78 -6.50 10.21
C THR A 77 -35.93 -7.20 10.91
N LYS A 78 -37.06 -6.53 11.02
CA LYS A 78 -38.29 -7.07 11.65
C LYS A 78 -38.78 -8.40 11.06
N SER A 79 -38.30 -8.79 9.89
CA SER A 79 -38.67 -10.04 9.21
C SER A 79 -37.80 -11.26 9.54
N VAL A 80 -36.61 -11.07 10.13
CA VAL A 80 -35.68 -12.17 10.46
C VAL A 80 -35.81 -12.64 11.90
N SER A 81 -36.51 -11.89 12.75
CA SER A 81 -36.63 -12.12 14.19
C SER A 81 -37.38 -13.40 14.57
N LYS A 82 -37.96 -14.14 13.63
CA LYS A 82 -38.70 -15.39 13.90
C LYS A 82 -37.84 -16.64 14.13
N ARG A 83 -36.49 -16.58 14.00
CA ARG A 83 -35.61 -17.75 14.14
C ARG A 83 -34.42 -17.61 15.08
N GLY A 84 -34.31 -16.58 15.90
CA GLY A 84 -33.21 -16.47 16.87
C GLY A 84 -31.80 -16.64 16.27
N LYS A 85 -31.60 -16.34 14.98
CA LYS A 85 -30.28 -16.39 14.34
C LYS A 85 -29.55 -15.09 14.59
N ASP A 86 -28.29 -15.22 14.93
CA ASP A 86 -27.36 -14.09 14.98
C ASP A 86 -27.48 -13.27 13.70
N THR A 87 -27.58 -11.95 13.86
CA THR A 87 -27.63 -11.01 12.72
C THR A 87 -26.27 -10.77 12.10
N VAL A 88 -25.23 -11.43 12.64
CA VAL A 88 -23.84 -11.23 12.27
C VAL A 88 -23.26 -12.50 11.66
N ASP A 89 -22.82 -12.40 10.41
CA ASP A 89 -22.06 -13.45 9.73
C ASP A 89 -20.56 -13.14 9.83
N LYS A 90 -19.77 -14.18 10.20
CA LYS A 90 -18.29 -14.07 10.28
C LYS A 90 -17.64 -15.05 9.33
N SER A 91 -16.59 -14.59 8.64
CA SER A 91 -15.77 -15.44 7.79
C SER A 91 -14.32 -14.97 7.82
N SER A 92 -13.38 -15.92 7.62
CA SER A 92 -11.96 -15.62 7.52
C SER A 92 -11.38 -16.26 6.26
N GLU A 93 -10.39 -15.59 5.71
CA GLU A 93 -9.64 -16.05 4.54
C GLU A 93 -8.15 -15.81 4.79
N THR A 94 -7.31 -16.74 4.37
CA THR A 94 -5.85 -16.60 4.46
C THR A 94 -5.23 -17.14 3.18
N MET A 95 -4.31 -16.37 2.60
CA MET A 95 -3.45 -16.76 1.49
C MET A 95 -2.00 -16.73 1.96
N GLU A 96 -1.28 -17.83 1.74
CA GLU A 96 0.17 -17.93 1.93
C GLU A 96 0.81 -18.21 0.57
N ILE A 97 1.76 -17.38 0.17
CA ILE A 97 2.49 -17.51 -1.11
C ILE A 97 3.99 -17.43 -0.83
N VAL A 98 4.75 -18.27 -1.52
CA VAL A 98 6.21 -18.17 -1.57
C VAL A 98 6.62 -17.85 -3.00
N VAL A 99 7.32 -16.73 -3.17
CA VAL A 99 7.87 -16.30 -4.47
C VAL A 99 9.38 -16.23 -4.37
N ALA A 100 10.07 -16.78 -5.37
CA ALA A 100 11.50 -16.66 -5.54
C ALA A 100 11.78 -15.60 -6.63
N TYR A 101 12.56 -14.59 -6.30
CA TYR A 101 12.99 -13.53 -7.19
C TYR A 101 14.47 -13.72 -7.51
N THR A 102 14.79 -13.99 -8.76
CA THR A 102 16.16 -14.20 -9.26
C THR A 102 16.49 -13.10 -10.26
N PRO A 103 17.40 -12.17 -9.93
CA PRO A 103 17.91 -11.20 -10.89
C PRO A 103 18.67 -11.95 -11.99
N ILE A 104 18.18 -11.92 -13.23
CA ILE A 104 18.77 -12.60 -14.38
C ILE A 104 19.67 -11.66 -15.19
N GLU A 105 19.39 -10.36 -15.14
CA GLU A 105 20.17 -9.32 -15.78
C GLU A 105 20.22 -8.08 -14.89
N VAL A 106 21.39 -7.49 -14.74
CA VAL A 106 21.61 -6.21 -14.04
C VAL A 106 22.48 -5.37 -14.94
N ASP A 107 21.96 -4.24 -15.38
CA ASP A 107 22.71 -3.31 -16.22
C ASP A 107 23.67 -2.42 -15.38
N PRO A 108 24.62 -1.72 -16.01
CA PRO A 108 25.53 -0.83 -15.29
C PRO A 108 24.87 0.32 -14.52
N CYS A 109 23.64 0.67 -14.85
CA CYS A 109 22.84 1.69 -14.18
C CYS A 109 21.96 1.11 -13.05
N GLY A 110 22.01 -0.21 -12.84
CA GLY A 110 21.23 -0.94 -11.84
C GLY A 110 19.81 -1.29 -12.27
N LEU A 111 19.43 -1.06 -13.52
CA LEU A 111 18.18 -1.59 -14.05
C LEU A 111 18.26 -3.12 -14.08
N THR A 112 17.33 -3.75 -13.39
CA THR A 112 17.39 -5.18 -13.13
C THR A 112 16.18 -5.89 -13.69
N THR A 113 16.42 -6.92 -14.52
CA THR A 113 15.39 -7.89 -14.92
C THR A 113 15.39 -9.05 -13.94
N ILE A 114 14.27 -9.27 -13.29
CA ILE A 114 14.07 -10.28 -12.25
C ILE A 114 13.10 -11.33 -12.75
N GLU A 115 13.50 -12.60 -12.75
CA GLU A 115 12.58 -13.71 -12.89
C GLU A 115 11.96 -14.01 -11.52
N ALA A 116 10.65 -13.85 -11.43
CA ALA A 116 9.85 -14.17 -10.24
C ALA A 116 9.12 -15.51 -10.47
N THR A 117 9.39 -16.50 -9.63
CA THR A 117 8.74 -17.81 -9.69
C THR A 117 7.90 -18.04 -8.46
N CYS A 118 6.61 -18.25 -8.63
CA CYS A 118 5.69 -18.60 -7.55
C CYS A 118 5.89 -20.08 -7.15
N LYS A 119 6.61 -20.32 -6.05
CA LYS A 119 6.97 -21.68 -5.60
C LYS A 119 5.79 -22.43 -4.99
N SER A 120 4.93 -21.73 -4.26
CA SER A 120 3.74 -22.32 -3.64
C SER A 120 2.66 -21.28 -3.39
N VAL A 121 1.40 -21.72 -3.44
CA VAL A 121 0.22 -20.95 -3.03
C VAL A 121 -0.65 -21.86 -2.17
N LYS A 122 -1.08 -21.37 -1.03
CA LYS A 122 -1.99 -22.06 -0.11
C LYS A 122 -3.10 -21.12 0.30
N ILE A 123 -4.35 -21.54 0.13
CA ILE A 123 -5.53 -20.81 0.56
C ILE A 123 -6.25 -21.57 1.66
N ARG A 124 -6.64 -20.85 2.69
CA ARG A 124 -7.52 -21.35 3.76
C ARG A 124 -8.70 -20.41 3.88
N ARG A 125 -9.90 -20.98 4.01
CA ARG A 125 -11.13 -20.23 4.27
C ARG A 125 -11.93 -20.91 5.37
N SER A 126 -12.50 -20.11 6.26
CA SER A 126 -13.49 -20.62 7.20
C SER A 126 -14.70 -21.16 6.43
N LYS A 127 -15.32 -22.23 6.95
CA LYS A 127 -16.56 -22.77 6.38
C LYS A 127 -17.64 -21.69 6.48
N ARG A 128 -18.29 -21.39 5.36
CA ARG A 128 -19.49 -20.53 5.37
C ARG A 128 -20.64 -21.27 6.04
N PRO A 129 -21.52 -20.57 6.77
CA PRO A 129 -22.80 -21.13 7.18
C PRO A 129 -23.53 -21.64 5.93
N GLY A 130 -23.79 -22.94 5.83
CA GLY A 130 -24.44 -23.55 4.67
C GLY A 130 -23.66 -24.66 3.97
N GLY A 131 -22.42 -24.95 4.40
CA GLY A 131 -21.75 -26.23 4.12
C GLY A 131 -21.24 -26.48 2.71
N GLN A 132 -21.30 -25.53 1.78
CA GLN A 132 -20.67 -25.73 0.47
C GLN A 132 -19.14 -25.69 0.65
N ALA A 133 -18.48 -26.76 0.16
CA ALA A 133 -17.02 -26.81 0.08
C ALA A 133 -16.52 -25.54 -0.66
N ALA A 134 -15.54 -24.88 -0.09
CA ALA A 134 -14.90 -23.75 -0.75
C ALA A 134 -14.29 -24.26 -2.06
N GLY A 135 -14.74 -23.75 -3.19
CA GLY A 135 -14.12 -24.03 -4.48
C GLY A 135 -12.64 -23.62 -4.47
N LYS A 136 -11.85 -24.20 -5.35
CA LYS A 136 -10.44 -23.84 -5.54
C LYS A 136 -10.33 -22.35 -5.87
N ASP A 137 -9.39 -21.65 -5.24
CA ASP A 137 -9.12 -20.26 -5.57
C ASP A 137 -8.33 -20.15 -6.87
N ALA A 138 -8.68 -19.18 -7.71
CA ALA A 138 -7.99 -18.98 -8.98
C ALA A 138 -6.49 -18.65 -8.77
N VAL A 139 -6.14 -17.97 -7.67
CA VAL A 139 -4.74 -17.64 -7.32
C VAL A 139 -3.87 -18.87 -7.12
N GLU A 140 -4.43 -20.03 -6.73
CA GLU A 140 -3.67 -21.28 -6.59
C GLU A 140 -3.08 -21.77 -7.92
N SER A 141 -3.59 -21.25 -9.05
CA SER A 141 -3.05 -21.56 -10.38
C SER A 141 -1.74 -20.84 -10.69
N PHE A 142 -1.27 -19.92 -9.82
CA PHE A 142 0.05 -19.32 -9.94
C PHE A 142 1.17 -20.26 -9.48
N ALA A 143 0.88 -21.27 -8.67
CA ALA A 143 1.89 -22.21 -8.20
C ALA A 143 2.65 -22.85 -9.40
N GLY A 144 3.99 -22.75 -9.38
CA GLY A 144 4.88 -23.21 -10.44
C GLY A 144 4.96 -22.29 -11.66
N LYS A 145 4.27 -21.13 -11.67
CA LYS A 145 4.39 -20.15 -12.76
C LYS A 145 5.47 -19.14 -12.48
N SER A 146 6.11 -18.67 -13.57
CA SER A 146 7.11 -17.59 -13.55
C SER A 146 6.63 -16.41 -14.39
N PHE A 147 7.16 -15.25 -14.07
CA PHE A 147 7.00 -14.00 -14.80
C PHE A 147 8.24 -13.12 -14.59
N THR A 148 8.46 -12.14 -15.45
CA THR A 148 9.55 -11.18 -15.27
C THR A 148 9.01 -9.82 -14.80
N LEU A 149 9.86 -9.15 -14.02
CA LEU A 149 9.72 -7.75 -13.63
C LEU A 149 11.02 -7.03 -13.97
N THR A 150 10.90 -5.79 -14.45
CA THR A 150 12.06 -4.90 -14.58
C THR A 150 11.98 -3.83 -13.50
N VAL A 151 13.01 -3.72 -12.66
CA VAL A 151 13.03 -2.86 -11.48
C VAL A 151 14.27 -1.98 -11.50
N ILE A 152 14.14 -0.69 -11.19
CA ILE A 152 15.27 0.24 -11.04
C ILE A 152 15.75 0.30 -9.57
N PRO A 153 16.94 0.86 -9.28
CA PRO A 153 17.49 0.92 -7.91
C PRO A 153 16.61 1.63 -6.88
N THR A 154 15.69 2.48 -7.31
CA THR A 154 14.70 3.08 -6.41
C THR A 154 13.56 2.11 -6.00
N GLY A 155 13.58 0.87 -6.49
CA GLY A 155 12.52 -0.10 -6.23
C GLY A 155 11.28 0.05 -7.11
N LYS A 156 11.25 1.02 -8.03
CA LYS A 156 10.12 1.21 -8.95
C LYS A 156 10.13 0.10 -10.01
N ILE A 157 8.99 -0.54 -10.19
CA ILE A 157 8.77 -1.52 -11.26
C ILE A 157 8.50 -0.74 -12.56
N GLU A 158 9.36 -0.89 -13.55
CA GLU A 158 9.25 -0.25 -14.88
C GLU A 158 8.50 -1.15 -15.88
N ASP A 159 8.72 -2.46 -15.84
CA ASP A 159 7.98 -3.42 -16.66
C ASP A 159 7.44 -4.58 -15.82
N TYR A 160 6.17 -4.88 -16.02
CA TYR A 160 5.43 -5.98 -15.40
C TYR A 160 4.50 -6.66 -16.43
N SER A 161 4.77 -6.52 -17.70
CA SER A 161 3.91 -6.97 -18.79
C SER A 161 3.63 -8.48 -18.72
N GLN A 162 4.63 -9.29 -18.39
CA GLN A 162 4.45 -10.75 -18.23
C GLN A 162 3.54 -11.10 -17.03
N LEU A 163 3.72 -10.42 -15.89
CA LEU A 163 2.82 -10.57 -14.74
C LEU A 163 1.39 -10.20 -15.11
N TYR A 164 1.21 -9.09 -15.83
CA TYR A 164 -0.09 -8.63 -16.28
C TYR A 164 -0.81 -9.65 -17.15
N GLU A 165 -0.14 -10.22 -18.16
CA GLU A 165 -0.73 -11.23 -19.04
C GLU A 165 -1.01 -12.55 -18.29
N LEU A 166 -0.13 -12.96 -17.36
CA LEU A 166 -0.35 -14.13 -16.52
C LEU A 166 -1.59 -13.97 -15.63
N ILE A 167 -1.76 -12.81 -15.00
CA ILE A 167 -2.94 -12.50 -14.19
C ILE A 167 -4.20 -12.52 -15.06
N LYS A 168 -4.14 -11.95 -16.25
CA LYS A 168 -5.26 -11.94 -17.19
C LYS A 168 -5.64 -13.34 -17.64
N GLU A 169 -4.67 -14.22 -17.90
CA GLU A 169 -4.92 -15.61 -18.26
C GLU A 169 -5.61 -16.36 -17.12
N ILE A 170 -5.07 -16.26 -15.89
CA ILE A 170 -5.62 -16.95 -14.72
C ILE A 170 -6.99 -16.38 -14.34
N GLY A 171 -7.13 -15.05 -14.35
CA GLY A 171 -8.38 -14.36 -14.07
C GLY A 171 -9.51 -14.77 -15.02
N LYS A 172 -9.22 -14.92 -16.32
CA LYS A 172 -10.22 -15.40 -17.28
C LYS A 172 -10.80 -16.75 -16.91
N LYS A 173 -10.01 -17.65 -16.34
CA LYS A 173 -10.47 -18.98 -15.90
C LYS A 173 -11.38 -18.93 -14.67
N ALA A 174 -11.27 -17.88 -13.86
CA ALA A 174 -12.11 -17.65 -12.69
C ALA A 174 -13.55 -17.21 -13.04
N PHE A 175 -13.82 -16.83 -14.28
CA PHE A 175 -15.12 -16.33 -14.72
C PHE A 175 -15.99 -17.37 -15.40
N ARG A 176 -17.32 -17.22 -15.22
CA ARG A 176 -18.32 -18.00 -15.96
C ARG A 176 -18.54 -17.38 -17.34
N PRO A 177 -18.23 -18.07 -18.44
CA PRO A 177 -18.32 -17.49 -19.79
C PRO A 177 -19.74 -17.09 -20.22
N ASN A 178 -20.78 -17.64 -19.59
CA ASN A 178 -22.17 -17.51 -20.05
C ASN A 178 -22.99 -16.40 -19.38
N LEU A 179 -22.37 -15.55 -18.56
CA LEU A 179 -23.09 -14.47 -17.89
C LEU A 179 -22.66 -13.13 -18.48
N LYS A 180 -23.60 -12.44 -19.15
CA LYS A 180 -23.43 -11.08 -19.72
C LYS A 180 -22.80 -10.04 -18.77
N ARG A 181 -22.58 -10.34 -17.50
CA ARG A 181 -22.06 -9.49 -16.46
C ARG A 181 -20.93 -10.12 -15.64
N GLY A 182 -20.10 -10.97 -16.23
CA GLY A 182 -18.89 -11.52 -15.62
C GLY A 182 -19.04 -11.79 -14.12
N ARG A 183 -19.64 -12.92 -13.72
CA ARG A 183 -19.60 -13.37 -12.32
C ARG A 183 -18.40 -14.26 -12.11
N ILE A 184 -17.67 -14.03 -11.03
CA ILE A 184 -16.59 -14.92 -10.63
C ILE A 184 -17.15 -16.30 -10.39
N LYS A 185 -16.61 -17.28 -11.11
CA LYS A 185 -16.95 -18.70 -10.99
C LYS A 185 -16.38 -19.28 -9.70
N GLU A 186 -15.19 -18.83 -9.34
CA GLU A 186 -14.39 -19.31 -8.21
C GLU A 186 -14.00 -18.11 -7.33
N PRO A 187 -13.80 -18.29 -6.01
CA PRO A 187 -13.22 -17.29 -5.16
C PRO A 187 -11.87 -16.83 -5.74
N ASP A 188 -11.52 -15.57 -5.54
CA ASP A 188 -10.36 -14.97 -6.18
C ASP A 188 -9.61 -14.06 -5.23
N MET A 189 -8.38 -14.42 -4.88
CA MET A 189 -7.41 -13.60 -4.15
C MET A 189 -6.27 -13.07 -5.03
N ILE A 190 -6.46 -13.07 -6.36
CA ILE A 190 -5.45 -12.57 -7.32
C ILE A 190 -5.07 -11.13 -7.02
N GLY A 191 -6.03 -10.30 -6.58
CA GLY A 191 -5.76 -8.92 -6.21
C GLY A 191 -4.75 -8.80 -5.05
N ASP A 192 -4.85 -9.66 -4.04
CA ASP A 192 -3.92 -9.67 -2.92
C ASP A 192 -2.52 -10.17 -3.35
N PHE A 193 -2.47 -11.18 -4.22
CA PHE A 193 -1.22 -11.64 -4.84
C PHE A 193 -0.54 -10.50 -5.61
N PHE A 194 -1.31 -9.84 -6.48
CA PHE A 194 -0.79 -8.74 -7.29
C PHE A 194 -0.27 -7.60 -6.42
N ALA A 195 -1.04 -7.18 -5.42
CA ALA A 195 -0.66 -6.13 -4.49
C ALA A 195 0.65 -6.44 -3.75
N SER A 196 0.87 -7.70 -3.35
CA SER A 196 2.08 -8.10 -2.65
C SER A 196 3.35 -7.88 -3.46
N GLN A 197 3.28 -7.93 -4.81
CA GLN A 197 4.43 -7.68 -5.67
C GLN A 197 4.89 -6.22 -5.61
N TRP A 198 3.95 -5.28 -5.49
CA TRP A 198 4.26 -3.84 -5.37
C TRP A 198 4.69 -3.48 -3.96
N PHE A 199 4.06 -4.06 -2.94
CA PHE A 199 4.40 -3.75 -1.55
C PHE A 199 5.82 -4.12 -1.16
N LEU A 200 6.47 -5.02 -1.91
CA LEU A 200 7.85 -5.40 -1.67
C LEU A 200 8.83 -4.21 -1.74
N TRP A 201 8.51 -3.20 -2.55
CA TRP A 201 9.38 -2.04 -2.77
C TRP A 201 8.67 -0.69 -2.65
N ASP A 202 7.39 -0.65 -2.27
CA ASP A 202 6.59 0.58 -2.32
C ASP A 202 7.16 1.69 -1.43
N SER A 203 7.59 1.38 -0.21
CA SER A 203 8.15 2.37 0.71
C SER A 203 9.36 3.08 0.10
N ILE A 204 10.27 2.32 -0.53
CA ILE A 204 11.49 2.83 -1.14
C ILE A 204 11.20 3.54 -2.45
N SER A 205 10.37 2.94 -3.32
CA SER A 205 10.04 3.53 -4.63
C SER A 205 9.21 4.81 -4.54
N SER A 206 8.60 5.04 -3.39
CA SER A 206 7.76 6.21 -3.13
C SER A 206 8.53 7.41 -2.57
N ILE A 207 9.81 7.28 -2.22
CA ILE A 207 10.65 8.41 -1.81
C ILE A 207 10.67 9.46 -2.94
N GLU A 208 10.44 10.74 -2.58
CA GLU A 208 10.33 11.82 -3.56
C GLU A 208 11.67 12.12 -4.23
N ASN A 209 12.73 12.30 -3.43
CA ASN A 209 14.09 12.59 -3.86
C ASN A 209 15.07 11.51 -3.40
N PRO A 210 15.11 10.32 -4.06
CA PRO A 210 15.91 9.19 -3.59
C PRO A 210 17.40 9.52 -3.49
N ALA A 211 17.92 10.37 -4.38
CA ALA A 211 19.34 10.77 -4.38
C ALA A 211 19.76 11.61 -3.17
N GLU A 212 18.82 12.30 -2.53
CA GLU A 212 19.10 13.10 -1.34
C GLU A 212 19.15 12.27 -0.06
N GLY A 213 18.58 11.06 -0.10
CA GLY A 213 18.39 10.24 1.08
C GLY A 213 17.26 10.71 1.98
N VAL A 214 17.05 9.99 3.08
CA VAL A 214 15.96 10.21 4.04
C VAL A 214 16.55 10.36 5.44
N SER A 215 16.06 11.35 6.22
CA SER A 215 16.40 11.54 7.63
C SER A 215 15.45 10.76 8.54
N ILE A 216 15.92 10.43 9.74
CA ILE A 216 15.05 9.87 10.79
C ILE A 216 13.96 10.90 11.13
N GLY A 217 12.70 10.44 11.25
CA GLY A 217 11.52 11.28 11.42
C GLY A 217 10.93 11.83 10.13
N GLN A 218 11.63 11.76 9.01
CA GLN A 218 11.10 12.20 7.72
C GLN A 218 9.98 11.28 7.24
N SER A 219 8.90 11.88 6.71
CA SER A 219 7.74 11.17 6.18
C SER A 219 7.55 11.46 4.70
N TRP A 220 7.01 10.47 3.97
CA TRP A 220 6.63 10.59 2.57
C TRP A 220 5.40 9.75 2.26
N LYS A 221 4.69 10.10 1.18
CA LYS A 221 3.48 9.37 0.77
C LYS A 221 3.80 8.30 -0.27
N SER A 222 3.09 7.19 -0.20
CA SER A 222 3.10 6.20 -1.28
C SER A 222 2.66 6.85 -2.59
N LYS A 223 3.38 6.54 -3.67
CA LYS A 223 3.01 6.90 -5.04
C LYS A 223 2.00 5.93 -5.65
N LEU A 224 1.75 4.81 -4.96
CA LEU A 224 0.76 3.84 -5.39
C LEU A 224 -0.64 4.24 -4.90
N SER A 225 -1.56 4.38 -5.83
CA SER A 225 -2.99 4.48 -5.50
C SER A 225 -3.55 3.09 -5.26
N VAL A 226 -3.31 2.52 -4.08
CA VAL A 226 -3.65 1.13 -3.77
C VAL A 226 -5.14 1.00 -3.49
N PRO A 227 -5.86 0.13 -4.21
CA PRO A 227 -7.26 -0.12 -3.91
C PRO A 227 -7.43 -0.76 -2.53
N THR A 228 -8.55 -0.46 -1.90
CA THR A 228 -8.94 -1.16 -0.68
C THR A 228 -9.28 -2.62 -1.03
N PRO A 229 -8.96 -3.59 -0.16
CA PRO A 229 -9.32 -4.97 -0.41
C PRO A 229 -10.82 -5.12 -0.53
N MET A 230 -11.24 -5.98 -1.46
CA MET A 230 -12.65 -6.26 -1.79
C MET A 230 -13.46 -5.08 -2.32
N VAL A 231 -12.94 -3.83 -2.25
CA VAL A 231 -13.63 -2.59 -2.63
C VAL A 231 -12.74 -1.77 -3.56
N MET A 232 -12.58 -2.26 -4.80
CA MET A 232 -11.61 -1.71 -5.76
C MET A 232 -11.94 -0.30 -6.31
N LYS A 233 -13.09 0.24 -5.97
CA LYS A 233 -13.44 1.61 -6.37
C LYS A 233 -12.94 2.67 -5.40
N GLU A 234 -12.51 2.23 -4.22
CA GLU A 234 -11.96 3.09 -3.18
C GLU A 234 -10.46 2.82 -3.08
N ALA A 235 -9.69 3.86 -2.88
CA ALA A 235 -8.25 3.76 -2.63
C ALA A 235 -7.93 4.06 -1.17
N ARG A 236 -6.71 3.76 -0.79
CA ARG A 236 -6.13 4.14 0.49
C ARG A 236 -4.85 4.92 0.27
N ASP A 237 -4.66 5.96 1.06
CA ASP A 237 -3.41 6.69 1.16
C ASP A 237 -2.52 6.00 2.19
N VAL A 238 -1.24 5.89 1.86
CA VAL A 238 -0.22 5.34 2.75
C VAL A 238 0.83 6.41 2.98
N THR A 239 1.14 6.69 4.25
CA THR A 239 2.23 7.57 4.64
C THR A 239 3.29 6.73 5.33
N TYR A 240 4.51 6.78 4.83
CA TYR A 240 5.71 6.17 5.39
C TYR A 240 6.49 7.17 6.23
N THR A 241 7.17 6.69 7.27
CA THR A 241 8.07 7.48 8.11
C THR A 241 9.29 6.65 8.45
N LEU A 242 10.50 7.16 8.22
CA LEU A 242 11.72 6.53 8.73
C LEU A 242 11.80 6.79 10.25
N ASP A 243 11.49 5.78 11.05
CA ASP A 243 11.39 5.91 12.50
C ASP A 243 12.76 5.85 13.17
N GLU A 244 13.55 4.84 12.84
CA GLU A 244 14.89 4.65 13.38
C GLU A 244 15.79 3.84 12.43
N ILE A 245 17.08 3.83 12.71
CA ILE A 245 18.04 2.91 12.11
C ILE A 245 18.60 2.02 13.22
N ARG A 246 18.32 0.73 13.11
CA ARG A 246 18.70 -0.30 14.09
C ARG A 246 19.89 -1.10 13.60
N GLN A 247 20.90 -1.24 14.43
CA GLN A 247 22.00 -2.16 14.16
C GLN A 247 21.55 -3.60 14.45
N SER A 248 21.81 -4.51 13.54
CA SER A 248 21.53 -5.95 13.69
C SER A 248 22.70 -6.80 13.23
N GLU A 249 22.65 -8.11 13.49
CA GLU A 249 23.60 -9.07 12.94
C GLU A 249 23.59 -9.14 11.40
N LYS A 250 22.48 -8.73 10.78
CA LYS A 250 22.30 -8.70 9.32
C LYS A 250 22.76 -7.40 8.68
N GLY A 251 23.22 -6.41 9.46
CA GLY A 251 23.57 -5.08 9.02
C GLY A 251 22.63 -4.02 9.59
N ARG A 252 22.67 -2.80 9.02
CA ARG A 252 21.83 -1.68 9.41
C ARG A 252 20.43 -1.85 8.84
N LEU A 253 19.44 -1.82 9.72
CA LEU A 253 18.03 -1.92 9.36
C LEU A 253 17.35 -0.57 9.52
N ALA A 254 16.81 -0.01 8.43
CA ALA A 254 15.86 1.08 8.50
C ALA A 254 14.52 0.52 8.96
N VAL A 255 13.98 1.07 10.04
CA VAL A 255 12.61 0.79 10.52
C VAL A 255 11.71 1.85 9.90
N ILE A 256 10.87 1.42 8.96
CA ILE A 256 9.95 2.31 8.25
C ILE A 256 8.54 1.99 8.73
N ARG A 257 7.92 2.95 9.40
CA ARG A 257 6.50 2.83 9.81
C ARG A 257 5.59 3.34 8.73
N SER A 258 4.43 2.73 8.63
CA SER A 258 3.38 3.19 7.72
C SER A 258 2.06 3.42 8.45
N SER A 259 1.30 4.41 7.99
CA SER A 259 -0.07 4.69 8.42
C SER A 259 -0.99 4.72 7.21
N TYR A 260 -2.24 4.31 7.42
CA TYR A 260 -3.23 4.12 6.35
C TYR A 260 -4.46 4.96 6.63
N SER A 261 -4.95 5.64 5.59
CA SER A 261 -6.18 6.45 5.62
C SER A 261 -6.98 6.27 4.33
N PRO A 262 -8.28 6.61 4.31
CA PRO A 262 -9.02 6.66 3.06
C PRO A 262 -8.41 7.68 2.11
N ALA A 263 -8.25 7.31 0.84
CA ALA A 263 -7.85 8.26 -0.18
C ALA A 263 -9.04 9.12 -0.63
N GLU A 264 -8.77 10.35 -1.03
CA GLU A 264 -9.79 11.27 -1.54
C GLU A 264 -10.32 10.85 -2.92
N SER A 265 -9.56 10.05 -3.66
CA SER A 265 -9.89 9.65 -5.03
C SER A 265 -9.84 8.14 -5.21
N ALA A 266 -10.57 7.65 -6.23
CA ALA A 266 -10.47 6.26 -6.66
C ALA A 266 -9.07 5.94 -7.22
N PRO A 267 -8.63 4.66 -7.15
CA PRO A 267 -7.33 4.27 -7.67
C PRO A 267 -7.24 4.52 -9.18
N ARG A 268 -6.31 5.38 -9.60
CA ARG A 268 -6.15 5.75 -11.02
C ARG A 268 -5.10 4.93 -11.75
N SER A 269 -4.12 4.44 -11.02
CA SER A 269 -2.91 3.83 -11.58
C SER A 269 -2.70 2.37 -11.20
N TRP A 270 -3.69 1.72 -10.62
CA TRP A 270 -3.57 0.33 -10.25
C TRP A 270 -3.62 -0.56 -11.50
N PRO A 271 -2.53 -1.24 -11.85
CA PRO A 271 -2.39 -1.89 -13.14
C PRO A 271 -3.04 -3.29 -13.21
N MET A 272 -4.25 -3.44 -12.68
CA MET A 272 -4.98 -4.72 -12.76
C MET A 272 -5.62 -4.91 -14.13
N PRO A 273 -5.47 -6.09 -14.75
CA PRO A 273 -5.98 -6.38 -16.09
C PRO A 273 -7.50 -6.54 -16.15
N TYR A 274 -8.17 -6.57 -15.01
CA TYR A 274 -9.62 -6.60 -14.96
C TYR A 274 -10.18 -5.51 -14.05
N SER A 275 -11.16 -4.79 -14.57
CA SER A 275 -11.82 -3.72 -13.83
C SER A 275 -12.61 -4.30 -12.66
N GLY A 276 -12.84 -3.48 -11.61
CA GLY A 276 -13.54 -3.81 -10.37
C GLY A 276 -14.88 -4.56 -10.45
N ARG A 277 -15.35 -4.92 -11.65
CA ARG A 277 -16.51 -5.78 -11.84
C ARG A 277 -16.27 -7.23 -11.40
N PHE A 278 -15.02 -7.66 -11.30
CA PHE A 278 -14.61 -9.04 -11.11
C PHE A 278 -14.11 -9.37 -9.71
N GLN A 279 -14.04 -8.40 -8.84
CA GLN A 279 -13.31 -8.53 -7.58
C GLN A 279 -14.17 -8.93 -6.40
N MET A 280 -15.46 -9.06 -6.60
CA MET A 280 -16.37 -9.40 -5.52
C MET A 280 -17.02 -10.73 -5.78
N SER A 281 -16.45 -11.79 -5.19
CA SER A 281 -17.06 -13.10 -5.16
C SER A 281 -18.22 -13.17 -4.16
N GLY A 282 -19.23 -13.98 -4.43
CA GLY A 282 -20.36 -14.22 -3.55
C GLY A 282 -21.27 -12.99 -3.40
N MET A 283 -21.67 -12.72 -2.15
CA MET A 283 -22.67 -11.70 -1.84
C MET A 283 -22.22 -10.27 -2.20
N PHE A 284 -20.92 -9.97 -2.12
CA PHE A 284 -20.37 -8.67 -2.49
C PHE A 284 -20.56 -8.34 -3.98
N GLY A 285 -20.62 -9.36 -4.86
CA GLY A 285 -20.92 -9.14 -6.29
C GLY A 285 -22.33 -8.60 -6.56
N PHE A 286 -23.22 -8.64 -5.58
CA PHE A 286 -24.58 -8.10 -5.66
C PHE A 286 -24.69 -6.68 -5.10
N LEU A 287 -23.67 -6.16 -4.42
CA LEU A 287 -23.70 -4.81 -3.89
C LEU A 287 -23.67 -3.81 -5.04
N ARG A 288 -24.72 -3.01 -5.18
CA ARG A 288 -24.80 -1.95 -6.20
C ARG A 288 -24.13 -0.66 -5.76
N GLY A 289 -24.11 -0.42 -4.47
CA GLY A 289 -23.48 0.74 -3.88
C GLY A 289 -22.88 0.39 -2.53
N TYR A 290 -21.73 0.97 -2.25
CA TYR A 290 -21.10 0.91 -0.95
C TYR A 290 -20.36 2.21 -0.68
N LYS A 291 -20.19 2.52 0.60
CA LYS A 291 -19.45 3.66 1.08
C LYS A 291 -18.48 3.17 2.15
N VAL A 292 -17.21 3.47 2.00
CA VAL A 292 -16.24 3.30 3.07
C VAL A 292 -16.52 4.36 4.12
N LEU A 293 -16.80 3.93 5.35
CA LEU A 293 -17.08 4.81 6.48
C LEU A 293 -15.81 5.13 7.25
N ARG A 294 -14.94 4.14 7.38
CA ARG A 294 -13.68 4.24 8.12
C ARG A 294 -12.66 3.31 7.50
N LEU A 295 -11.44 3.77 7.42
CA LEU A 295 -10.25 2.99 7.11
C LEU A 295 -9.12 3.53 7.97
N GLU A 296 -8.49 2.66 8.72
CA GLU A 296 -7.33 3.00 9.55
C GLU A 296 -6.41 1.79 9.62
N GLY A 297 -5.14 2.03 9.76
CA GLY A 297 -4.16 0.96 9.87
C GLY A 297 -2.76 1.48 10.05
N GLN A 298 -1.87 0.53 10.28
CA GLN A 298 -0.45 0.78 10.48
C GLN A 298 0.36 -0.39 9.95
N GLY A 299 1.64 -0.13 9.72
CA GLY A 299 2.59 -1.15 9.34
C GLY A 299 4.00 -0.80 9.75
N GLU A 300 4.87 -1.80 9.66
CA GLU A 300 6.30 -1.67 9.91
C GLU A 300 7.05 -2.48 8.87
N GLU A 301 8.08 -1.89 8.31
CA GLU A 301 9.01 -2.54 7.41
C GLU A 301 10.42 -2.47 7.99
N LEU A 302 11.15 -3.56 7.91
CA LEU A 302 12.57 -3.65 8.19
C LEU A 302 13.32 -3.74 6.86
N PHE A 303 13.89 -2.62 6.44
CA PHE A 303 14.68 -2.54 5.22
C PHE A 303 16.17 -2.58 5.56
N ASN A 304 16.90 -3.55 5.03
CA ASN A 304 18.33 -3.69 5.21
C ASN A 304 19.07 -2.74 4.26
N ILE A 305 19.62 -1.68 4.83
CA ILE A 305 20.31 -0.61 4.09
C ILE A 305 21.57 -1.16 3.41
N ASP A 306 22.32 -2.02 4.11
CA ASP A 306 23.60 -2.55 3.62
C ASP A 306 23.41 -3.62 2.52
N ALA A 307 22.28 -4.31 2.53
CA ALA A 307 21.94 -5.36 1.56
C ALA A 307 20.90 -4.90 0.52
N GLY A 308 20.43 -3.66 0.60
CA GLY A 308 19.48 -3.07 -0.34
C GLY A 308 18.18 -3.86 -0.52
N ARG A 309 17.60 -4.37 0.57
CA ARG A 309 16.41 -5.23 0.47
C ARG A 309 15.56 -5.21 1.72
N THR A 310 14.27 -5.50 1.55
CA THR A 310 13.34 -5.69 2.66
C THR A 310 13.59 -7.06 3.29
N GLU A 311 13.75 -7.09 4.63
CA GLU A 311 13.88 -8.33 5.41
C GLU A 311 12.53 -8.79 5.93
N GLN A 312 11.68 -7.83 6.33
CA GLN A 312 10.36 -8.07 6.88
C GLN A 312 9.44 -6.88 6.62
N TYR A 313 8.18 -7.17 6.40
CA TYR A 313 7.11 -6.17 6.29
C TYR A 313 5.86 -6.71 6.99
N ASN A 314 5.21 -5.87 7.77
CA ASN A 314 3.95 -6.17 8.44
C ASN A 314 3.00 -4.99 8.27
N GLN A 315 1.77 -5.26 7.88
CA GLN A 315 0.73 -4.28 7.67
C GLN A 315 -0.58 -4.82 8.22
N GLN A 316 -1.28 -4.00 8.99
CA GLN A 316 -2.62 -4.32 9.46
C GLN A 316 -3.52 -3.11 9.30
N TYR A 317 -4.74 -3.32 8.86
CA TYR A 317 -5.76 -2.27 8.79
C TYR A 317 -7.16 -2.82 8.98
N GLN A 318 -8.05 -1.94 9.40
CA GLN A 318 -9.46 -2.20 9.54
C GLN A 318 -10.23 -1.24 8.67
N MET A 319 -11.24 -1.76 7.97
CA MET A 319 -12.14 -1.00 7.14
C MET A 319 -13.59 -1.30 7.50
N GLN A 320 -14.42 -0.26 7.56
CA GLN A 320 -15.86 -0.38 7.71
C GLN A 320 -16.55 0.13 6.45
N ILE A 321 -17.46 -0.65 5.93
CA ILE A 321 -18.20 -0.38 4.70
C ILE A 321 -19.67 -0.47 4.99
N LYS A 322 -20.42 0.55 4.60
CA LYS A 322 -21.88 0.50 4.51
C LYS A 322 -22.27 0.10 3.08
N ALA A 323 -22.99 -0.98 2.96
CA ALA A 323 -23.38 -1.52 1.66
C ALA A 323 -24.87 -1.37 1.42
N SER A 324 -25.29 -1.20 0.14
CA SER A 324 -26.69 -1.17 -0.28
C SER A 324 -27.01 -2.39 -1.11
N LEU A 325 -28.03 -3.13 -0.73
CA LEU A 325 -28.51 -4.29 -1.47
C LEU A 325 -29.69 -3.91 -2.38
N PRO A 326 -29.70 -4.35 -3.65
CA PRO A 326 -30.69 -3.88 -4.63
C PRO A 326 -32.12 -4.41 -4.42
N PHE A 327 -32.32 -5.46 -3.62
CA PHE A 327 -33.59 -6.16 -3.52
C PHE A 327 -34.02 -6.47 -2.09
N THR A 328 -33.32 -6.00 -1.09
CA THR A 328 -33.72 -6.23 0.30
C THR A 328 -34.37 -4.98 0.84
N LEU A 329 -35.55 -5.14 1.37
CA LEU A 329 -36.40 -4.15 2.00
C LEU A 329 -35.67 -3.30 3.05
N GLY A 330 -34.82 -2.38 2.60
CA GLY A 330 -34.21 -1.36 3.45
C GLY A 330 -33.03 -1.80 4.33
N THR A 331 -32.47 -3.02 4.15
CA THR A 331 -31.28 -3.44 4.91
C THR A 331 -30.00 -2.96 4.24
N ASN A 332 -29.25 -2.16 4.98
CA ASN A 332 -27.92 -1.70 4.60
C ASN A 332 -26.91 -2.36 5.54
N PRO A 333 -26.36 -3.54 5.22
CA PRO A 333 -25.44 -4.22 6.09
C PRO A 333 -24.18 -3.38 6.33
N LEU A 334 -23.71 -3.44 7.57
CA LEU A 334 -22.40 -2.93 7.94
C LEU A 334 -21.38 -4.08 7.81
N ILE A 335 -20.34 -3.84 7.04
CA ILE A 335 -19.29 -4.83 6.79
C ILE A 335 -18.01 -4.31 7.42
N THR A 336 -17.42 -5.09 8.32
CA THR A 336 -16.12 -4.82 8.91
C THR A 336 -15.11 -5.81 8.34
N ILE A 337 -14.02 -5.32 7.78
CA ILE A 337 -12.91 -6.11 7.26
C ILE A 337 -11.66 -5.75 8.03
N LYS A 338 -11.05 -6.75 8.68
CA LYS A 338 -9.71 -6.64 9.27
C LYS A 338 -8.75 -7.39 8.37
N GLN A 339 -7.74 -6.69 7.86
CA GLN A 339 -6.73 -7.27 6.98
C GLN A 339 -5.38 -7.23 7.67
N ASN A 340 -4.64 -8.32 7.54
CA ASN A 340 -3.24 -8.40 7.93
C ASN A 340 -2.44 -8.94 6.75
N LEU A 341 -1.36 -8.25 6.38
CA LEU A 341 -0.40 -8.69 5.38
C LEU A 341 0.98 -8.72 6.02
N THR A 342 1.65 -9.86 5.93
CA THR A 342 3.04 -10.01 6.33
C THR A 342 3.88 -10.48 5.16
N MET A 343 5.11 -10.02 5.11
CA MET A 343 6.12 -10.44 4.16
C MET A 343 7.42 -10.70 4.90
N GLU A 344 8.10 -11.77 4.57
CA GLU A 344 9.31 -12.21 5.24
C GLU A 344 10.29 -12.80 4.23
N LEU A 345 11.54 -12.35 4.27
CA LEU A 345 12.64 -12.95 3.51
C LEU A 345 12.99 -14.30 4.15
N LEU A 346 12.88 -15.37 3.37
CA LEU A 346 13.27 -16.72 3.78
C LEU A 346 14.77 -16.93 3.61
N LYS A 347 15.37 -17.69 4.53
CA LYS A 347 16.77 -18.08 4.47
C LYS A 347 17.03 -19.08 3.35
#